data_ed8a74e9ef9be2aa20a4367b13f42db1
#
_entry.id   ed8a74e9ef9be2aa20a4367b13f42db1
#
_cell.length_a   1.000
_cell.length_b   1.000
_cell.length_c   1.000
_cell.angle_alpha   90.00
_cell.angle_beta   90.00
_cell.angle_gamma   90.00
#
_symmetry.space_group_name_H-M   'P 1'
#
loop_
_entity.id
_entity.type
_entity.pdbx_description
1 polymer ?
#
loop_
_entity_poly.entity_id
_entity_poly.type
_entity_poly.pdbx_seq_one_letter_code
_entity_poly.pdbx_strand_id
1 'polypeptide(L)'
;MHAKNDIMNKHLPFFLVLLTLFSCDISRNRGSEMYLPGPAIRDGYSPMGLVEELQYSGSVPGPTHRRMIVYLPPDYYRTERRFPVLYLLHGARGYETSWIRKGHVYQSTDSLWREGLAEPCIVVMPNVNQYKDDEDYEGGRFKGAWESILEVDGTVEYAFVHDVVNLVDSLYRTVPDKAHRAVAGLSIGGYQSIYLAANHPDIFGYIGSMSPYTWCKGRDHGYRKLFYGHLYQKMAAQFADEPPLGFYLYAGKWDIMLPSTQGIHHRMKRKGFSHEFSKYSAGHGWNNGWIEVYKDMLKKLFKNEDTNRNQ
;
A
#
# COMPACT_ATOMS: atom_id res chain seq x y z
N MET A 1 -10.31 13.06 69.53
CA MET A 1 -11.59 12.74 68.93
C MET A 1 -11.56 13.09 67.49
N HIS A 2 -11.61 12.07 66.65
CA HIS A 2 -11.93 11.99 65.23
C HIS A 2 -10.96 12.55 64.19
N ALA A 3 -10.07 11.64 63.78
CA ALA A 3 -9.59 11.56 62.41
C ALA A 3 -10.72 11.05 61.49
N LYS A 4 -10.91 11.61 60.35
CA LYS A 4 -11.51 10.91 59.17
C LYS A 4 -11.14 11.59 57.87
N ASN A 5 -10.54 10.75 56.99
CA ASN A 5 -10.67 10.72 55.55
C ASN A 5 -9.99 11.80 54.69
N ASP A 6 -8.80 11.47 54.29
CA ASP A 6 -8.28 11.88 52.98
C ASP A 6 -7.65 10.65 52.29
N ILE A 7 -8.51 9.83 51.68
CA ILE A 7 -8.11 8.79 50.75
C ILE A 7 -8.97 8.97 49.47
N MET A 8 -8.61 9.92 48.64
CA MET A 8 -9.05 9.97 47.27
C MET A 8 -8.23 11.09 46.57
N ASN A 9 -7.23 10.72 45.86
CA ASN A 9 -6.62 11.47 44.74
C ASN A 9 -5.09 11.21 44.55
N LYS A 10 -4.67 9.93 44.65
CA LYS A 10 -3.25 9.63 44.35
C LYS A 10 -3.02 8.72 43.15
N HIS A 11 -4.05 8.40 42.35
CA HIS A 11 -3.88 7.49 41.23
C HIS A 11 -3.99 8.10 39.81
N LEU A 12 -4.34 9.38 39.68
CA LEU A 12 -4.51 10.01 38.38
C LEU A 12 -3.21 10.46 37.68
N PRO A 13 -2.14 10.87 38.38
CA PRO A 13 -0.90 11.28 37.69
C PRO A 13 -0.05 10.10 37.19
N PHE A 14 -0.22 8.87 37.73
CA PHE A 14 0.62 7.76 37.36
C PHE A 14 0.27 7.15 35.99
N PHE A 15 -1.02 7.19 35.63
CA PHE A 15 -1.44 6.69 34.29
C PHE A 15 -1.09 7.64 33.15
N LEU A 16 -1.11 8.95 33.41
CA LEU A 16 -0.72 9.94 32.39
C LEU A 16 0.79 9.97 32.15
N VAL A 17 1.59 9.72 33.17
CA VAL A 17 3.06 9.63 33.07
C VAL A 17 3.49 8.35 32.35
N LEU A 18 2.75 7.23 32.51
CA LEU A 18 3.05 5.99 31.81
C LEU A 18 2.74 6.08 30.29
N LEU A 19 1.65 6.76 29.92
CA LEU A 19 1.30 7.02 28.51
C LEU A 19 2.32 7.96 27.82
N THR A 20 2.83 8.95 28.52
CA THR A 20 3.87 9.85 27.99
C THR A 20 5.25 9.19 27.92
N LEU A 21 5.57 8.26 28.81
CA LEU A 21 6.83 7.52 28.76
C LEU A 21 6.82 6.44 27.68
N PHE A 22 5.69 5.78 27.41
CA PHE A 22 5.56 4.84 26.30
C PHE A 22 5.58 5.53 24.93
N SER A 23 4.97 6.72 24.81
CA SER A 23 5.07 7.49 23.56
C SER A 23 6.48 8.07 23.34
N CYS A 24 7.21 8.38 24.42
CA CYS A 24 8.56 8.93 24.32
C CYS A 24 9.61 7.85 24.01
N ASP A 25 9.42 6.60 24.42
CA ASP A 25 10.34 5.50 24.12
C ASP A 25 10.16 4.93 22.71
N ILE A 26 8.95 4.96 22.18
CA ILE A 26 8.68 4.57 20.78
C ILE A 26 9.33 5.56 19.81
N SER A 27 9.29 6.86 20.11
CA SER A 27 9.91 7.88 19.27
C SER A 27 11.44 7.90 19.36
N ARG A 28 12.05 7.49 20.48
CA ARG A 28 13.51 7.50 20.67
C ARG A 28 14.24 6.34 19.99
N ASN A 29 13.60 5.21 19.75
CA ASN A 29 14.24 4.02 19.19
C ASN A 29 14.08 3.87 17.68
N ARG A 30 13.37 4.76 16.97
CA ARG A 30 13.02 4.59 15.57
C ARG A 30 13.20 5.83 14.71
N GLY A 31 14.19 6.66 14.98
CA GLY A 31 14.59 7.79 14.14
C GLY A 31 13.43 8.60 13.58
N SER A 32 13.03 9.67 14.24
CA SER A 32 12.18 10.76 13.74
C SER A 32 10.84 10.41 13.08
N GLU A 33 10.09 9.49 13.63
CA GLU A 33 8.69 9.39 13.24
C GLU A 33 7.94 10.61 13.76
N MET A 34 7.42 11.41 12.86
CA MET A 34 6.52 12.50 13.21
C MET A 34 5.10 12.10 12.85
N TYR A 35 4.29 12.02 13.86
CA TYR A 35 2.86 11.78 13.72
C TYR A 35 2.16 13.10 13.40
N LEU A 36 1.62 13.21 12.20
CA LEU A 36 0.89 14.39 11.77
C LEU A 36 -0.59 14.05 11.60
N PRO A 37 -1.50 14.98 11.88
CA PRO A 37 -2.89 14.84 11.48
C PRO A 37 -2.95 14.58 9.98
N GLY A 38 -3.73 13.59 9.58
CA GLY A 38 -3.88 13.26 8.17
C GLY A 38 -4.27 14.47 7.32
N PRO A 39 -3.95 14.47 6.02
CA PRO A 39 -4.16 15.61 5.17
C PRO A 39 -5.64 15.98 5.16
N ALA A 40 -5.92 17.27 5.38
CA ALA A 40 -7.26 17.81 5.31
C ALA A 40 -7.87 17.48 3.93
N ILE A 41 -9.05 16.92 3.93
CA ILE A 41 -9.76 16.58 2.71
C ILE A 41 -10.30 17.87 2.11
N ARG A 42 -9.78 18.23 0.95
CA ARG A 42 -10.11 19.53 0.31
C ARG A 42 -11.51 19.58 -0.31
N ASP A 43 -12.14 18.42 -0.53
CA ASP A 43 -13.47 18.29 -1.12
C ASP A 43 -14.62 18.28 -0.09
N GLY A 44 -14.29 18.50 1.17
CA GLY A 44 -15.29 18.51 2.26
C GLY A 44 -15.77 17.12 2.68
N TYR A 45 -15.20 16.05 2.15
CA TYR A 45 -15.54 14.69 2.57
C TYR A 45 -14.92 14.39 3.94
N SER A 46 -15.72 13.89 4.87
CA SER A 46 -15.27 13.39 6.18
C SER A 46 -15.21 11.86 6.16
N PRO A 47 -14.04 11.25 6.21
CA PRO A 47 -13.91 9.79 6.23
C PRO A 47 -14.55 9.19 7.48
N MET A 48 -15.06 7.96 7.33
CA MET A 48 -15.62 7.19 8.47
C MET A 48 -14.53 6.74 9.42
N GLY A 49 -13.37 6.40 8.89
CA GLY A 49 -12.20 5.95 9.64
C GLY A 49 -11.24 7.09 9.97
N LEU A 50 -10.15 6.76 10.64
CA LEU A 50 -9.11 7.71 11.01
C LEU A 50 -8.00 7.73 9.96
N VAL A 51 -7.55 8.94 9.61
CA VAL A 51 -6.46 9.17 8.67
C VAL A 51 -5.25 9.67 9.43
N GLU A 52 -4.13 8.99 9.26
CA GLU A 52 -2.86 9.32 9.88
C GLU A 52 -1.78 9.54 8.84
N GLU A 53 -0.90 10.51 9.05
CA GLU A 53 0.28 10.73 8.24
C GLU A 53 1.52 10.40 9.09
N LEU A 54 2.34 9.48 8.58
CA LEU A 54 3.60 9.09 9.19
C LEU A 54 4.77 9.61 8.36
N GLN A 55 5.80 10.09 9.05
CA GLN A 55 7.12 10.28 8.49
C GLN A 55 8.06 9.22 9.05
N TYR A 56 8.89 8.64 8.20
CA TYR A 56 9.85 7.61 8.61
C TYR A 56 11.16 7.74 7.83
N SER A 57 12.23 7.25 8.40
CA SER A 57 13.54 7.19 7.74
C SER A 57 13.63 5.92 6.90
N GLY A 58 14.05 6.07 5.64
CA GLY A 58 14.32 4.91 4.77
C GLY A 58 15.71 4.33 5.03
N SER A 59 15.84 3.02 4.88
CA SER A 59 17.13 2.28 4.99
C SER A 59 17.96 2.29 3.70
N VAL A 60 17.37 2.74 2.59
CA VAL A 60 18.06 2.89 1.30
C VAL A 60 18.24 4.37 0.95
N PRO A 61 19.23 4.71 0.10
CA PRO A 61 19.40 6.08 -0.36
C PRO A 61 18.11 6.66 -0.95
N GLY A 62 17.80 7.90 -0.57
CA GLY A 62 16.58 8.60 -0.98
C GLY A 62 16.26 9.74 -0.03
N PRO A 63 15.02 10.29 -0.03
CA PRO A 63 14.62 11.31 0.90
C PRO A 63 14.89 10.91 2.34
N THR A 64 15.42 11.85 3.12
CA THR A 64 15.72 11.65 4.54
C THR A 64 14.45 11.31 5.33
N HIS A 65 13.33 11.91 4.92
CA HIS A 65 12.03 11.68 5.52
C HIS A 65 11.06 11.17 4.46
N ARG A 66 10.72 9.91 4.52
CA ARG A 66 9.67 9.30 3.71
C ARG A 66 8.33 9.50 4.40
N ARG A 67 7.27 9.59 3.62
CA ARG A 67 5.90 9.75 4.12
C ARG A 67 5.02 8.59 3.70
N MET A 68 4.06 8.27 4.55
CA MET A 68 2.93 7.40 4.20
C MET A 68 1.66 7.92 4.85
N ILE A 69 0.53 7.65 4.22
CA ILE A 69 -0.77 7.86 4.83
C ILE A 69 -1.35 6.50 5.18
N VAL A 70 -1.88 6.42 6.39
CA VAL A 70 -2.54 5.23 6.91
C VAL A 70 -4.01 5.56 7.14
N TYR A 71 -4.90 4.83 6.48
CA TYR A 71 -6.33 4.93 6.67
C TYR A 71 -6.82 3.73 7.48
N LEU A 72 -7.30 4.01 8.68
CA LEU A 72 -7.75 3.00 9.65
C LEU A 72 -9.26 2.80 9.57
N PRO A 73 -9.76 1.57 9.76
CA PRO A 73 -11.20 1.32 9.83
C PRO A 73 -11.91 2.11 10.94
N PRO A 74 -13.22 2.41 10.81
CA PRO A 74 -13.95 3.26 11.76
C PRO A 74 -13.96 2.77 13.19
N ASP A 75 -13.89 1.46 13.41
CA ASP A 75 -13.90 0.81 14.73
C ASP A 75 -12.50 0.48 15.26
N TYR A 76 -11.45 0.91 14.57
CA TYR A 76 -10.07 0.58 14.93
C TYR A 76 -9.76 0.86 16.40
N TYR A 77 -10.06 2.04 16.92
CA TYR A 77 -9.80 2.39 18.34
C TYR A 77 -10.91 1.96 19.31
N ARG A 78 -11.99 1.35 18.80
CA ARG A 78 -13.11 0.86 19.63
C ARG A 78 -13.00 -0.62 19.95
N THR A 79 -12.14 -1.34 19.27
CA THR A 79 -11.94 -2.78 19.41
C THR A 79 -10.46 -3.12 19.54
N GLU A 80 -10.16 -4.29 20.09
CA GLU A 80 -8.80 -4.86 20.11
C GLU A 80 -8.53 -5.75 18.89
N ARG A 81 -9.43 -5.75 17.90
CA ARG A 81 -9.32 -6.54 16.69
C ARG A 81 -8.05 -6.17 15.91
N ARG A 82 -7.42 -7.17 15.33
CA ARG A 82 -6.37 -7.01 14.32
C ARG A 82 -7.00 -6.98 12.92
N PHE A 83 -6.39 -6.24 12.03
CA PHE A 83 -6.92 -6.00 10.69
C PHE A 83 -5.95 -6.46 9.60
N PRO A 84 -6.46 -6.94 8.46
CA PRO A 84 -5.64 -7.12 7.27
C PRO A 84 -5.12 -5.76 6.75
N VAL A 85 -4.09 -5.79 5.91
CA VAL A 85 -3.44 -4.58 5.40
C VAL A 85 -3.40 -4.57 3.88
N LEU A 86 -3.87 -3.49 3.28
CA LEU A 86 -3.68 -3.16 1.87
C LEU A 86 -2.61 -2.08 1.73
N TYR A 87 -1.47 -2.42 1.14
CA TYR A 87 -0.46 -1.47 0.69
C TYR A 87 -0.82 -0.99 -0.72
N LEU A 88 -1.16 0.31 -0.86
CA LEU A 88 -1.71 0.89 -2.08
C LEU A 88 -0.75 1.91 -2.69
N LEU A 89 -0.06 1.51 -3.76
CA LEU A 89 1.06 2.23 -4.36
C LEU A 89 0.59 3.19 -5.46
N HIS A 90 1.13 4.41 -5.45
CA HIS A 90 0.84 5.40 -6.49
C HIS A 90 1.59 5.13 -7.79
N GLY A 91 1.19 5.79 -8.87
CA GLY A 91 1.90 5.78 -10.16
C GLY A 91 3.05 6.78 -10.21
N ALA A 92 3.75 6.82 -11.36
CA ALA A 92 4.80 7.80 -11.63
C ALA A 92 4.33 9.22 -11.33
N ARG A 93 5.23 10.04 -10.76
CA ARG A 93 4.92 11.43 -10.35
C ARG A 93 3.75 11.53 -9.36
N GLY A 94 3.45 10.44 -8.67
CA GLY A 94 2.48 10.42 -7.57
C GLY A 94 3.16 10.64 -6.23
N TYR A 95 2.32 10.70 -5.21
CA TYR A 95 2.71 10.86 -3.81
C TYR A 95 1.81 10.00 -2.95
N GLU A 96 2.08 9.88 -1.67
CA GLU A 96 1.24 9.24 -0.67
C GLU A 96 -0.22 9.73 -0.69
N THR A 97 -0.45 10.99 -1.12
CA THR A 97 -1.79 11.59 -1.22
C THR A 97 -2.51 11.32 -2.55
N SER A 98 -1.87 10.66 -3.52
CA SER A 98 -2.43 10.52 -4.87
C SER A 98 -3.73 9.74 -4.91
N TRP A 99 -3.82 8.64 -4.15
CA TRP A 99 -5.02 7.84 -4.05
C TRP A 99 -6.17 8.57 -3.36
N ILE A 100 -5.86 9.48 -2.46
CA ILE A 100 -6.88 10.33 -1.81
C ILE A 100 -7.39 11.36 -2.79
N ARG A 101 -6.48 12.16 -3.37
CA ARG A 101 -6.82 13.33 -4.17
C ARG A 101 -7.38 13.00 -5.55
N LYS A 102 -6.96 11.89 -6.12
CA LYS A 102 -7.28 11.50 -7.51
C LYS A 102 -8.03 10.17 -7.58
N GLY A 103 -7.80 9.27 -6.64
CA GLY A 103 -8.38 7.94 -6.59
C GLY A 103 -9.63 7.84 -5.71
N HIS A 104 -10.00 8.90 -4.98
CA HIS A 104 -11.15 8.93 -4.09
C HIS A 104 -11.23 7.71 -3.16
N VAL A 105 -10.06 7.32 -2.60
CA VAL A 105 -9.92 6.07 -1.83
C VAL A 105 -10.83 6.05 -0.61
N TYR A 106 -10.98 7.16 0.11
CA TYR A 106 -11.82 7.23 1.30
C TYR A 106 -13.28 6.99 0.97
N GLN A 107 -13.83 7.75 0.00
CA GLN A 107 -15.23 7.63 -0.43
C GLN A 107 -15.56 6.22 -0.89
N SER A 108 -14.66 5.63 -1.67
CA SER A 108 -14.82 4.28 -2.21
C SER A 108 -14.76 3.21 -1.13
N THR A 109 -13.81 3.32 -0.23
CA THR A 109 -13.60 2.38 0.88
C THR A 109 -14.78 2.44 1.86
N ASP A 110 -15.17 3.65 2.27
CA ASP A 110 -16.28 3.88 3.20
C ASP A 110 -17.62 3.36 2.65
N SER A 111 -17.86 3.56 1.36
CA SER A 111 -19.05 3.01 0.71
C SER A 111 -19.09 1.48 0.83
N LEU A 112 -17.99 0.83 0.48
CA LEU A 112 -17.91 -0.64 0.52
C LEU A 112 -17.97 -1.21 1.95
N TRP A 113 -17.36 -0.54 2.91
CA TRP A 113 -17.44 -0.95 4.33
C TRP A 113 -18.85 -0.79 4.89
N ARG A 114 -19.53 0.34 4.59
CA ARG A 114 -20.92 0.59 5.00
C ARG A 114 -21.89 -0.43 4.42
N GLU A 115 -21.65 -0.85 3.19
CA GLU A 115 -22.46 -1.83 2.47
C GLU A 115 -22.10 -3.29 2.82
N GLY A 116 -21.05 -3.53 3.62
CA GLY A 116 -20.56 -4.87 3.95
C GLY A 116 -19.98 -5.64 2.76
N LEU A 117 -19.57 -4.93 1.69
CA LEU A 117 -19.08 -5.52 0.44
C LEU A 117 -17.56 -5.76 0.43
N ALA A 118 -16.83 -5.15 1.35
CA ALA A 118 -15.40 -5.35 1.52
C ALA A 118 -15.04 -5.57 2.99
N GLU A 119 -14.03 -6.39 3.23
CA GLU A 119 -13.47 -6.61 4.56
C GLU A 119 -12.80 -5.33 5.07
N PRO A 120 -13.13 -4.85 6.30
CA PRO A 120 -12.43 -3.74 6.88
C PRO A 120 -10.93 -4.03 7.03
N CYS A 121 -10.10 -3.17 6.47
CA CYS A 121 -8.64 -3.31 6.45
C CYS A 121 -7.95 -1.97 6.71
N ILE A 122 -6.69 -2.02 7.13
CA ILE A 122 -5.81 -0.86 7.15
C ILE A 122 -5.34 -0.60 5.73
N VAL A 123 -5.55 0.62 5.20
CA VAL A 123 -5.04 1.01 3.88
C VAL A 123 -3.81 1.89 4.06
N VAL A 124 -2.65 1.41 3.64
CA VAL A 124 -1.36 2.10 3.73
C VAL A 124 -0.98 2.63 2.36
N MET A 125 -0.77 3.93 2.25
CA MET A 125 -0.39 4.63 1.02
C MET A 125 0.98 5.27 1.18
N PRO A 126 2.08 4.52 0.96
CA PRO A 126 3.43 5.05 1.10
C PRO A 126 3.82 5.89 -0.11
N ASN A 127 4.72 6.85 0.10
CA ASN A 127 5.46 7.46 -1.00
C ASN A 127 6.55 6.50 -1.45
N VAL A 128 6.40 5.95 -2.65
CA VAL A 128 7.33 4.98 -3.24
C VAL A 128 8.21 5.60 -4.33
N ASN A 129 8.34 6.92 -4.34
CA ASN A 129 9.29 7.60 -5.22
C ASN A 129 10.73 7.36 -4.75
N GLN A 130 11.63 7.30 -5.72
CA GLN A 130 13.06 7.06 -5.49
C GLN A 130 13.86 8.36 -5.64
N TYR A 131 13.39 9.44 -5.01
CA TYR A 131 14.13 10.71 -5.05
C TYR A 131 15.39 10.63 -4.22
N LYS A 132 16.42 11.34 -4.70
CA LYS A 132 17.69 11.43 -3.98
C LYS A 132 17.69 12.51 -2.90
N ASP A 133 16.86 13.54 -3.05
CA ASP A 133 16.85 14.72 -2.18
C ASP A 133 15.46 15.20 -1.84
N ASP A 134 15.29 15.78 -0.64
CA ASP A 134 14.04 16.39 -0.17
C ASP A 134 13.63 17.61 -1.00
N GLU A 135 14.59 18.32 -1.61
CA GLU A 135 14.36 19.46 -2.50
C GLU A 135 13.63 19.08 -3.79
N ASP A 136 13.80 17.87 -4.28
CA ASP A 136 13.06 17.35 -5.44
C ASP A 136 11.58 17.14 -5.15
N TYR A 137 11.20 17.15 -3.88
CA TYR A 137 9.83 16.94 -3.42
C TYR A 137 8.96 18.21 -3.52
N GLU A 138 9.51 19.39 -3.25
CA GLU A 138 8.76 20.64 -3.21
C GLU A 138 8.54 21.28 -4.58
N GLY A 139 9.45 21.06 -5.52
CA GLY A 139 9.45 21.77 -6.80
C GLY A 139 8.47 21.22 -7.86
N GLY A 140 7.83 20.08 -7.67
CA GLY A 140 6.89 19.49 -8.63
C GLY A 140 7.48 19.16 -10.00
N ARG A 141 8.80 19.33 -10.19
CA ARG A 141 9.54 19.05 -11.41
C ARG A 141 10.61 18.01 -11.16
N PHE A 142 10.36 16.85 -11.65
CA PHE A 142 11.24 15.69 -11.58
C PHE A 142 12.47 15.87 -12.48
N LYS A 143 13.57 16.36 -11.95
CA LYS A 143 14.88 16.19 -12.58
C LYS A 143 15.38 14.79 -12.24
N GLY A 144 15.50 13.93 -13.22
CA GLY A 144 16.04 12.57 -13.05
C GLY A 144 15.03 11.45 -12.74
N ALA A 145 13.76 11.78 -12.54
CA ALA A 145 12.72 10.81 -12.14
C ALA A 145 12.49 9.64 -13.10
N TRP A 146 12.78 9.80 -14.37
CA TRP A 146 12.64 8.71 -15.32
C TRP A 146 13.75 7.66 -15.20
N GLU A 147 14.94 8.06 -14.79
CA GLU A 147 16.06 7.13 -14.62
C GLU A 147 15.93 6.33 -13.33
N SER A 148 15.49 6.96 -12.23
CA SER A 148 15.27 6.30 -10.95
C SER A 148 14.04 5.37 -10.93
N ILE A 149 13.01 5.70 -11.72
CA ILE A 149 11.82 4.85 -11.92
C ILE A 149 12.17 3.52 -12.61
N LEU A 150 13.31 3.47 -13.26
CA LEU A 150 13.73 2.37 -14.13
C LEU A 150 14.79 1.46 -13.47
N GLU A 151 15.30 1.83 -12.31
CA GLU A 151 16.26 1.05 -11.55
C GLU A 151 15.55 0.35 -10.39
N VAL A 152 15.45 -0.96 -10.46
CA VAL A 152 14.68 -1.76 -9.50
C VAL A 152 15.56 -2.34 -8.39
N ASP A 153 16.84 -2.53 -8.62
CA ASP A 153 17.76 -3.12 -7.66
C ASP A 153 18.35 -2.06 -6.69
N GLY A 154 18.21 -2.27 -5.40
CA GLY A 154 18.75 -1.39 -4.34
C GLY A 154 17.90 -0.16 -4.05
N THR A 155 16.62 -0.25 -4.31
CA THR A 155 15.65 0.85 -4.32
C THR A 155 14.61 0.70 -3.20
N VAL A 156 13.58 1.55 -3.24
CA VAL A 156 12.46 1.50 -2.28
C VAL A 156 11.83 0.11 -2.23
N GLU A 157 11.77 -0.59 -3.36
CA GLU A 157 11.22 -1.95 -3.42
C GLU A 157 12.04 -2.95 -2.63
N TYR A 158 13.36 -2.83 -2.65
CA TYR A 158 14.25 -3.69 -1.87
C TYR A 158 14.03 -3.51 -0.35
N ALA A 159 13.87 -2.26 0.07
CA ALA A 159 13.70 -1.93 1.48
C ALA A 159 12.24 -1.98 1.95
N PHE A 160 11.27 -2.18 1.04
CA PHE A 160 9.85 -1.99 1.33
C PHE A 160 9.36 -2.82 2.52
N VAL A 161 9.74 -4.07 2.60
CA VAL A 161 9.35 -4.94 3.73
C VAL A 161 9.95 -4.43 5.03
N HIS A 162 11.22 -4.08 5.02
CA HIS A 162 11.91 -3.59 6.21
C HIS A 162 11.37 -2.22 6.65
N ASP A 163 11.26 -1.26 5.72
CA ASP A 163 10.97 0.14 6.05
C ASP A 163 9.47 0.42 6.22
N VAL A 164 8.61 -0.32 5.50
CA VAL A 164 7.17 -0.05 5.47
C VAL A 164 6.38 -1.16 6.17
N VAL A 165 6.55 -2.42 5.76
CA VAL A 165 5.72 -3.52 6.31
C VAL A 165 6.02 -3.71 7.79
N ASN A 166 7.29 -3.84 8.17
CA ASN A 166 7.67 -4.04 9.56
C ASN A 166 7.31 -2.84 10.46
N LEU A 167 7.42 -1.62 9.92
CA LEU A 167 7.01 -0.42 10.64
C LEU A 167 5.51 -0.42 10.90
N VAL A 168 4.70 -0.68 9.88
CA VAL A 168 3.24 -0.75 10.00
C VAL A 168 2.81 -1.84 10.98
N ASP A 169 3.40 -3.03 10.90
CA ASP A 169 3.11 -4.12 11.84
C ASP A 169 3.46 -3.78 13.29
N SER A 170 4.47 -2.93 13.48
CA SER A 170 4.92 -2.52 14.80
C SER A 170 4.09 -1.39 15.42
N LEU A 171 3.43 -0.58 14.59
CA LEU A 171 2.65 0.58 15.02
C LEU A 171 1.15 0.29 15.08
N TYR A 172 0.68 -0.65 14.27
CA TYR A 172 -0.74 -0.93 14.11
C TYR A 172 -1.10 -2.38 14.46
N ARG A 173 -2.37 -2.59 14.80
CA ARG A 173 -2.91 -3.94 15.03
C ARG A 173 -3.20 -4.63 13.70
N THR A 174 -2.15 -5.08 13.04
CA THR A 174 -2.20 -5.86 11.82
C THR A 174 -2.32 -7.35 12.11
N VAL A 175 -2.87 -8.12 11.16
CA VAL A 175 -2.69 -9.58 11.10
C VAL A 175 -1.45 -9.86 10.27
N PRO A 176 -0.32 -10.26 10.88
CA PRO A 176 0.98 -10.26 10.22
C PRO A 176 1.28 -11.54 9.43
N ASP A 177 0.33 -11.98 8.63
CA ASP A 177 0.48 -13.17 7.77
C ASP A 177 0.13 -12.86 6.30
N LYS A 178 0.51 -13.76 5.41
CA LYS A 178 0.29 -13.69 3.98
C LYS A 178 -1.19 -13.54 3.60
N ALA A 179 -2.09 -14.24 4.29
CA ALA A 179 -3.51 -14.25 3.95
C ALA A 179 -4.20 -12.90 4.26
N HIS A 180 -3.55 -12.05 5.05
CA HIS A 180 -4.06 -10.76 5.46
C HIS A 180 -3.24 -9.59 4.94
N ARG A 181 -2.38 -9.81 3.91
CA ARG A 181 -1.63 -8.74 3.25
C ARG A 181 -1.89 -8.70 1.76
N ALA A 182 -2.23 -7.50 1.29
CA ALA A 182 -2.36 -7.18 -0.11
C ALA A 182 -1.40 -6.06 -0.50
N VAL A 183 -0.86 -6.13 -1.72
CA VAL A 183 -0.13 -5.04 -2.34
C VAL A 183 -0.76 -4.73 -3.69
N ALA A 184 -1.07 -3.45 -3.93
CA ALA A 184 -1.74 -3.02 -5.15
C ALA A 184 -1.23 -1.66 -5.61
N GLY A 185 -1.44 -1.33 -6.89
CA GLY A 185 -1.07 -0.02 -7.39
C GLY A 185 -1.38 0.20 -8.86
N LEU A 186 -1.24 1.46 -9.29
CA LEU A 186 -1.49 1.91 -10.65
C LEU A 186 -0.16 2.22 -11.36
N SER A 187 -0.02 1.82 -12.63
CA SER A 187 1.13 2.14 -13.48
C SER A 187 2.44 1.58 -12.89
N ILE A 188 3.37 2.43 -12.45
CA ILE A 188 4.58 2.00 -11.74
C ILE A 188 4.22 1.26 -10.46
N GLY A 189 3.26 1.76 -9.68
CA GLY A 189 2.77 1.05 -8.50
C GLY A 189 2.20 -0.32 -8.84
N GLY A 190 1.57 -0.49 -10.01
CA GLY A 190 1.13 -1.79 -10.51
C GLY A 190 2.28 -2.75 -10.83
N TYR A 191 3.36 -2.23 -11.38
CA TYR A 191 4.60 -2.98 -11.57
C TYR A 191 5.26 -3.34 -10.24
N GLN A 192 5.40 -2.35 -9.34
CA GLN A 192 5.97 -2.55 -8.01
C GLN A 192 5.19 -3.60 -7.22
N SER A 193 3.85 -3.64 -7.34
CA SER A 193 3.02 -4.66 -6.67
C SER A 193 3.38 -6.09 -7.11
N ILE A 194 3.59 -6.31 -8.42
CA ILE A 194 4.03 -7.60 -8.93
C ILE A 194 5.44 -7.92 -8.43
N TYR A 195 6.34 -6.93 -8.49
CA TYR A 195 7.72 -7.10 -8.07
C TYR A 195 7.85 -7.45 -6.60
N LEU A 196 7.15 -6.72 -5.74
CA LEU A 196 7.16 -6.94 -4.28
C LEU A 196 6.63 -8.33 -3.94
N ALA A 197 5.49 -8.71 -4.50
CA ALA A 197 4.92 -10.03 -4.24
C ALA A 197 5.78 -11.18 -4.79
N ALA A 198 6.44 -10.98 -5.93
CA ALA A 198 7.35 -11.98 -6.48
C ALA A 198 8.65 -12.13 -5.68
N ASN A 199 9.10 -11.08 -5.00
CA ASN A 199 10.29 -11.14 -4.13
C ASN A 199 9.96 -11.57 -2.70
N HIS A 200 8.72 -11.43 -2.28
CA HIS A 200 8.24 -11.73 -0.92
C HIS A 200 6.92 -12.51 -0.99
N PRO A 201 6.92 -13.73 -1.60
CA PRO A 201 5.71 -14.52 -1.79
C PRO A 201 5.13 -15.04 -0.46
N ASP A 202 5.95 -15.09 0.58
CA ASP A 202 5.58 -15.42 1.96
C ASP A 202 4.88 -14.26 2.69
N ILE A 203 5.00 -13.02 2.20
CA ILE A 203 4.48 -11.81 2.84
C ILE A 203 3.15 -11.36 2.21
N PHE A 204 3.06 -11.34 0.88
CA PHE A 204 1.91 -10.81 0.17
C PHE A 204 1.06 -11.92 -0.44
N GLY A 205 -0.16 -12.12 0.09
CA GLY A 205 -1.10 -13.10 -0.47
C GLY A 205 -1.93 -12.55 -1.62
N TYR A 206 -2.15 -11.24 -1.68
CA TYR A 206 -2.98 -10.64 -2.72
C TYR A 206 -2.23 -9.59 -3.50
N ILE A 207 -2.41 -9.59 -4.82
CA ILE A 207 -1.77 -8.67 -5.76
C ILE A 207 -2.85 -7.96 -6.57
N GLY A 208 -2.87 -6.62 -6.55
CA GLY A 208 -3.70 -5.78 -7.40
C GLY A 208 -2.84 -4.96 -8.36
N SER A 209 -2.75 -5.36 -9.62
CA SER A 209 -1.90 -4.68 -10.60
C SER A 209 -2.74 -3.96 -11.66
N MET A 210 -2.74 -2.63 -11.63
CA MET A 210 -3.56 -1.76 -12.46
C MET A 210 -2.70 -1.12 -13.55
N SER A 211 -2.91 -1.52 -14.81
CA SER A 211 -2.14 -1.06 -15.97
C SER A 211 -0.64 -0.91 -15.69
N PRO A 212 0.04 -2.00 -15.31
CA PRO A 212 1.41 -1.96 -14.85
C PRO A 212 2.35 -1.37 -15.90
N TYR A 213 3.23 -0.49 -15.45
CA TYR A 213 4.31 0.03 -16.29
C TYR A 213 5.37 -1.06 -16.45
N THR A 214 5.55 -1.51 -17.70
CA THR A 214 6.41 -2.67 -17.99
C THR A 214 7.69 -2.29 -18.74
N TRP A 215 7.94 -1.01 -18.96
CA TRP A 215 9.05 -0.50 -19.74
C TRP A 215 10.22 -0.08 -18.85
N CYS A 216 10.64 -0.96 -17.97
CA CYS A 216 11.80 -0.71 -17.13
C CYS A 216 13.10 -0.89 -17.93
N LYS A 217 14.06 0.00 -17.70
CA LYS A 217 15.39 -0.05 -18.30
C LYS A 217 16.23 -1.11 -17.59
N GLY A 218 16.53 -2.21 -18.27
CA GLY A 218 17.53 -3.15 -17.78
C GLY A 218 18.95 -2.64 -18.03
N ARG A 219 19.94 -3.15 -17.28
CA ARG A 219 21.37 -2.84 -17.48
C ARG A 219 21.86 -3.03 -18.94
N ASP A 220 21.12 -3.78 -19.75
CA ASP A 220 21.50 -4.19 -21.10
C ASP A 220 20.67 -3.51 -22.21
N HIS A 221 20.36 -2.24 -22.08
CA HIS A 221 19.86 -1.37 -23.17
C HIS A 221 18.49 -1.68 -23.79
N GLY A 222 17.60 -2.43 -23.13
CA GLY A 222 16.29 -2.69 -23.71
C GLY A 222 15.12 -2.59 -22.73
N TYR A 223 14.26 -1.56 -22.85
CA TYR A 223 13.01 -1.37 -22.08
C TYR A 223 12.07 -2.59 -22.07
N ARG A 224 12.24 -3.54 -22.97
CA ARG A 224 11.43 -4.75 -23.06
C ARG A 224 11.98 -5.93 -22.26
N LYS A 225 13.26 -5.94 -21.90
CA LYS A 225 13.91 -7.15 -21.36
C LYS A 225 13.62 -7.40 -19.87
N LEU A 226 13.46 -6.38 -19.04
CA LEU A 226 13.31 -6.56 -17.61
C LEU A 226 11.99 -7.25 -17.24
N PHE A 227 10.87 -6.77 -17.73
CA PHE A 227 9.59 -7.38 -17.42
C PHE A 227 9.41 -8.74 -18.11
N TYR A 228 9.88 -8.87 -19.37
CA TYR A 228 9.74 -10.09 -20.15
C TYR A 228 10.79 -11.16 -19.86
N GLY A 229 11.91 -10.80 -19.26
CA GLY A 229 13.00 -11.71 -18.97
C GLY A 229 13.07 -12.08 -17.50
N HIS A 230 13.61 -11.17 -16.70
CA HIS A 230 14.05 -11.49 -15.33
C HIS A 230 12.93 -11.52 -14.30
N LEU A 231 12.09 -10.47 -14.26
CA LEU A 231 10.98 -10.44 -13.30
C LEU A 231 9.97 -11.55 -13.56
N TYR A 232 9.68 -11.83 -14.82
CA TYR A 232 8.77 -12.89 -15.19
C TYR A 232 9.30 -14.29 -14.83
N GLN A 233 10.59 -14.54 -15.07
CA GLN A 233 11.23 -15.80 -14.67
C GLN A 233 11.24 -15.95 -13.15
N LYS A 234 11.56 -14.89 -12.43
CA LYS A 234 11.55 -14.85 -10.98
C LYS A 234 10.16 -15.05 -10.43
N MET A 235 9.17 -14.34 -10.97
CA MET A 235 7.76 -14.52 -10.62
C MET A 235 7.30 -15.96 -10.90
N ALA A 236 7.70 -16.53 -12.04
CA ALA A 236 7.36 -17.90 -12.40
C ALA A 236 7.92 -18.93 -11.41
N ALA A 237 9.17 -18.77 -11.00
CA ALA A 237 9.80 -19.66 -10.05
C ALA A 237 9.17 -19.52 -8.66
N GLN A 238 9.04 -18.31 -8.16
CA GLN A 238 8.53 -18.06 -6.81
C GLN A 238 7.05 -18.37 -6.63
N PHE A 239 6.22 -18.05 -7.64
CA PHE A 239 4.79 -18.35 -7.58
C PHE A 239 4.45 -19.83 -7.86
N ALA A 240 5.38 -20.60 -8.43
CA ALA A 240 5.21 -22.03 -8.55
C ALA A 240 5.30 -22.73 -7.17
N ASP A 241 6.23 -22.30 -6.35
CA ASP A 241 6.44 -22.86 -5.02
C ASP A 241 5.46 -22.27 -3.99
N GLU A 242 5.17 -20.98 -4.11
CA GLU A 242 4.31 -20.27 -3.18
C GLU A 242 3.38 -19.27 -3.91
N PRO A 243 2.29 -19.77 -4.51
CA PRO A 243 1.37 -18.95 -5.31
C PRO A 243 0.66 -17.91 -4.44
N PRO A 244 0.30 -16.74 -5.04
CA PRO A 244 -0.57 -15.79 -4.39
C PRO A 244 -1.97 -16.37 -4.19
N LEU A 245 -2.67 -15.95 -3.15
CA LEU A 245 -4.06 -16.30 -2.88
C LEU A 245 -5.02 -15.60 -3.85
N GLY A 246 -4.64 -14.41 -4.32
CA GLY A 246 -5.36 -13.68 -5.36
C GLY A 246 -4.43 -12.81 -6.18
N PHE A 247 -4.53 -12.89 -7.51
CA PHE A 247 -3.82 -12.00 -8.41
C PHE A 247 -4.81 -11.36 -9.39
N TYR A 248 -5.01 -10.05 -9.24
CA TYR A 248 -5.96 -9.26 -9.99
C TYR A 248 -5.21 -8.31 -10.92
N LEU A 249 -5.27 -8.58 -12.22
CA LEU A 249 -4.64 -7.79 -13.27
C LEU A 249 -5.69 -6.96 -13.99
N TYR A 250 -5.52 -5.65 -14.00
CA TYR A 250 -6.48 -4.73 -14.58
C TYR A 250 -5.86 -3.92 -15.73
N ALA A 251 -6.64 -3.64 -16.75
CA ALA A 251 -6.25 -2.77 -17.84
C ALA A 251 -7.34 -1.75 -18.19
N GLY A 252 -6.95 -0.54 -18.51
CA GLY A 252 -7.84 0.42 -19.15
C GLY A 252 -8.05 0.08 -20.63
N LYS A 253 -9.29 0.16 -21.12
CA LYS A 253 -9.61 -0.10 -22.54
C LYS A 253 -8.93 0.91 -23.49
N TRP A 254 -8.69 2.13 -22.99
CA TRP A 254 -8.07 3.24 -23.72
C TRP A 254 -6.69 3.59 -23.20
N ASP A 255 -6.07 2.65 -22.49
CA ASP A 255 -4.79 2.83 -21.83
C ASP A 255 -3.64 2.45 -22.77
N ILE A 256 -2.62 3.31 -22.85
CA ILE A 256 -1.40 3.04 -23.62
C ILE A 256 -0.66 1.78 -23.13
N MET A 257 -0.87 1.37 -21.89
CA MET A 257 -0.31 0.13 -21.30
C MET A 257 -1.16 -1.12 -21.59
N LEU A 258 -2.31 -0.99 -22.26
CA LEU A 258 -3.18 -2.14 -22.56
C LEU A 258 -2.43 -3.27 -23.30
N PRO A 259 -1.63 -3.03 -24.35
CA PRO A 259 -0.93 -4.10 -25.05
C PRO A 259 0.07 -4.85 -24.16
N SER A 260 0.80 -4.12 -23.30
CA SER A 260 1.76 -4.73 -22.38
C SER A 260 1.07 -5.50 -21.27
N THR A 261 -0.02 -4.96 -20.70
CA THR A 261 -0.83 -5.65 -19.69
C THR A 261 -1.47 -6.93 -20.23
N GLN A 262 -1.99 -6.90 -21.46
CA GLN A 262 -2.47 -8.09 -22.14
C GLN A 262 -1.33 -9.11 -22.40
N GLY A 263 -0.14 -8.63 -22.69
CA GLY A 263 1.06 -9.46 -22.85
C GLY A 263 1.39 -10.24 -21.55
N ILE A 264 1.26 -9.60 -20.39
CA ILE A 264 1.40 -10.26 -19.07
C ILE A 264 0.32 -11.33 -18.90
N HIS A 265 -0.96 -10.97 -19.08
CA HIS A 265 -2.08 -11.89 -19.01
C HIS A 265 -1.87 -13.16 -19.85
N HIS A 266 -1.54 -12.99 -21.13
CA HIS A 266 -1.33 -14.12 -22.03
C HIS A 266 -0.16 -15.01 -21.63
N ARG A 267 0.91 -14.45 -21.05
CA ARG A 267 2.06 -15.21 -20.56
C ARG A 267 1.72 -15.99 -19.29
N MET A 268 1.05 -15.34 -18.34
CA MET A 268 0.58 -16.00 -17.11
C MET A 268 -0.35 -17.15 -17.46
N LYS A 269 -1.33 -16.94 -18.35
CA LYS A 269 -2.23 -17.97 -18.81
C LYS A 269 -1.52 -19.17 -19.44
N ARG A 270 -0.53 -18.91 -20.33
CA ARG A 270 0.26 -19.98 -20.97
C ARG A 270 1.10 -20.79 -19.98
N LYS A 271 1.46 -20.21 -18.84
CA LYS A 271 2.26 -20.86 -17.80
C LYS A 271 1.42 -21.44 -16.67
N GLY A 272 0.09 -21.33 -16.76
CA GLY A 272 -0.81 -21.89 -15.76
C GLY A 272 -0.90 -21.10 -14.46
N PHE A 273 -0.43 -19.84 -14.43
CA PHE A 273 -0.57 -19.00 -13.24
C PHE A 273 -2.02 -18.56 -13.05
N SER A 274 -2.57 -18.85 -11.88
CA SER A 274 -3.90 -18.39 -11.50
C SER A 274 -3.91 -16.86 -11.37
N HIS A 275 -4.77 -16.21 -12.12
CA HIS A 275 -5.00 -14.76 -12.04
C HIS A 275 -6.32 -14.39 -12.70
N GLU A 276 -6.90 -13.30 -12.28
CA GLU A 276 -8.02 -12.67 -12.95
C GLU A 276 -7.53 -11.49 -13.81
N PHE A 277 -8.07 -11.37 -15.02
CA PHE A 277 -7.78 -10.25 -15.91
C PHE A 277 -9.06 -9.54 -16.31
N SER A 278 -9.16 -8.25 -15.99
CA SER A 278 -10.33 -7.42 -16.27
C SER A 278 -9.97 -6.12 -16.97
N LYS A 279 -10.87 -5.67 -17.87
CA LYS A 279 -10.72 -4.41 -18.61
C LYS A 279 -11.83 -3.44 -18.26
N TYR A 280 -11.45 -2.21 -17.91
CA TYR A 280 -12.35 -1.13 -17.52
C TYR A 280 -12.32 0.04 -18.51
N SER A 281 -13.32 0.88 -18.49
CA SER A 281 -13.36 2.10 -19.31
C SER A 281 -12.48 3.17 -18.68
N ALA A 282 -11.18 3.02 -18.85
CA ALA A 282 -10.11 3.88 -18.32
C ALA A 282 -9.02 4.12 -19.38
N GLY A 283 -8.42 5.32 -19.35
CA GLY A 283 -7.13 5.62 -19.95
C GLY A 283 -6.02 5.49 -18.92
N HIS A 284 -4.77 5.87 -19.24
CA HIS A 284 -3.64 5.75 -18.32
C HIS A 284 -3.66 6.78 -17.18
N GLY A 285 -4.29 7.93 -17.37
CA GLY A 285 -4.41 8.97 -16.34
C GLY A 285 -5.49 8.64 -15.30
N TRP A 286 -5.43 9.36 -14.17
CA TRP A 286 -6.44 9.25 -13.14
C TRP A 286 -7.82 9.63 -13.67
N ASN A 287 -8.78 8.72 -13.58
CA ASN A 287 -10.17 8.88 -13.99
C ASN A 287 -11.09 7.92 -13.24
N ASN A 288 -12.40 8.09 -13.42
CA ASN A 288 -13.41 7.29 -12.72
C ASN A 288 -13.26 5.77 -12.96
N GLY A 289 -12.69 5.35 -14.08
CA GLY A 289 -12.47 3.92 -14.36
C GLY A 289 -11.54 3.27 -13.34
N TRP A 290 -10.53 3.98 -12.83
CA TRP A 290 -9.63 3.46 -11.81
C TRP A 290 -10.27 3.42 -10.42
N ILE A 291 -11.24 4.29 -10.16
CA ILE A 291 -12.06 4.23 -8.94
C ILE A 291 -12.87 2.93 -8.93
N GLU A 292 -13.50 2.57 -10.04
CA GLU A 292 -14.26 1.32 -10.17
C GLU A 292 -13.35 0.08 -10.08
N VAL A 293 -12.14 0.13 -10.65
CA VAL A 293 -11.12 -0.91 -10.49
C VAL A 293 -10.73 -1.10 -9.02
N TYR A 294 -10.48 0.00 -8.32
CA TYR A 294 -10.16 -0.05 -6.89
C TYR A 294 -11.30 -0.70 -6.08
N LYS A 295 -12.54 -0.31 -6.33
CA LYS A 295 -13.72 -0.92 -5.68
C LYS A 295 -13.86 -2.39 -6.00
N ASP A 296 -13.68 -2.79 -7.27
CA ASP A 296 -13.76 -4.20 -7.66
C ASP A 296 -12.68 -5.04 -6.96
N MET A 297 -11.45 -4.54 -6.93
CA MET A 297 -10.35 -5.18 -6.23
C MET A 297 -10.65 -5.30 -4.73
N LEU A 298 -11.03 -4.22 -4.06
CA LEU A 298 -11.25 -4.21 -2.61
C LEU A 298 -12.33 -5.21 -2.18
N LYS A 299 -13.36 -5.42 -3.01
CA LYS A 299 -14.40 -6.44 -2.78
C LYS A 299 -13.87 -7.88 -2.79
N LYS A 300 -12.72 -8.13 -3.40
CA LYS A 300 -12.12 -9.46 -3.56
C LYS A 300 -11.03 -9.77 -2.54
N LEU A 301 -10.44 -8.71 -1.93
CA LEU A 301 -9.37 -8.88 -0.97
C LEU A 301 -9.87 -9.47 0.35
N PHE A 302 -9.06 -10.34 0.96
CA PHE A 302 -9.25 -10.87 2.31
C PHE A 302 -10.54 -11.66 2.55
N LYS A 303 -11.23 -12.10 1.50
CA LYS A 303 -12.38 -12.98 1.65
C LYS A 303 -11.90 -14.36 2.03
N ASN A 304 -12.23 -14.82 3.24
CA ASN A 304 -12.06 -16.19 3.65
C ASN A 304 -12.97 -17.08 2.80
N GLU A 305 -12.46 -18.22 2.31
CA GLU A 305 -13.26 -19.20 1.56
C GLU A 305 -14.45 -19.76 2.37
N ASP A 306 -14.41 -19.62 3.70
CA ASP A 306 -15.48 -20.06 4.60
C ASP A 306 -16.77 -19.24 4.50
N THR A 307 -16.70 -17.99 3.99
CA THR A 307 -17.91 -17.15 3.79
C THR A 307 -18.71 -17.57 2.55
N ASN A 308 -18.10 -18.30 1.60
CA ASN A 308 -18.76 -18.74 0.37
C ASN A 308 -19.48 -20.10 0.51
N ARG A 309 -19.37 -20.81 1.63
CA ARG A 309 -20.09 -22.06 1.87
C ARG A 309 -21.48 -21.89 2.49
N ASN A 310 -21.84 -20.65 2.87
CA ASN A 310 -23.11 -20.35 3.56
C ASN A 310 -24.02 -19.36 2.79
N GLN A 311 -23.83 -19.20 1.48
CA GLN A 311 -24.76 -18.47 0.63
C GLN A 311 -25.39 -19.38 -0.42
#